data_5cb3fe82cd00c761f118379a0ddd443a
#
_entry.id   5cb3fe82cd00c761f118379a0ddd443a
#
_cell.length_a   1.000
_cell.length_b   1.000
_cell.length_c   1.000
_cell.angle_alpha   90.00
_cell.angle_beta   90.00
_cell.angle_gamma   90.00
#
_symmetry.space_group_name_H-M   'P 1'
#
loop_
_entity.id
_entity.type
_entity.pdbx_description
1 polymer ?
#
loop_
_entity_poly.entity_id
_entity_poly.type
_entity_poly.pdbx_seq_one_letter_code
_entity_poly.pdbx_strand_id
1 'polypeptide(L)'
;MTVAIIGDAKLGSELGKKGTTSDVTFYNLKRGEVGITYIEPSRYPEKIQSLAIALGMADAAVLVIDKKDKILGECIVALDAFEIKRGYIILQNYIQAEEIKPFISGTSIQNFEFVERDPNQLNDIFVDYNLPPIEGNVKVPVDHFFNVKGVGTVILGCVKRGVVKQHDNLEVLPIGKKTTVRSIQVHDKDVTEASFGNRVGLALKNIDASEFERGYVLAPEGTLKTSKEIEFNLNVSKFWKSTLQKDMVVHVVVGLQIKPARVESIEGGTIAAGKVGKVKLTFEQPIALDSPERIVLLDLDSKSSRVLGYGTL
;
A
#
# COMPACT_ATOMS: atom_id res chain seq x y z
N MET A 1 -1.57 0.38 13.53
CA MET A 1 -0.89 -0.48 12.52
C MET A 1 -1.91 -0.93 11.48
N THR A 2 -1.45 -1.17 10.24
CA THR A 2 -2.31 -1.60 9.13
C THR A 2 -1.87 -2.98 8.65
N VAL A 3 -2.81 -3.93 8.54
CA VAL A 3 -2.56 -5.32 8.14
C VAL A 3 -3.36 -5.67 6.89
N ALA A 4 -2.69 -6.07 5.81
CA ALA A 4 -3.38 -6.56 4.61
C ALA A 4 -3.84 -8.02 4.81
N ILE A 5 -5.11 -8.29 4.51
CA ILE A 5 -5.69 -9.65 4.50
C ILE A 5 -5.84 -10.07 3.04
N ILE A 6 -5.14 -11.11 2.64
CA ILE A 6 -5.07 -11.55 1.23
C ILE A 6 -5.49 -13.01 1.15
N GLY A 7 -6.34 -13.34 0.16
CA GLY A 7 -6.77 -14.70 -0.13
C GLY A 7 -8.08 -15.14 0.53
N ASP A 8 -8.60 -14.38 1.50
CA ASP A 8 -9.89 -14.67 2.13
C ASP A 8 -10.69 -13.39 2.39
N ALA A 9 -11.82 -13.24 1.72
CA ALA A 9 -12.71 -12.07 1.84
C ALA A 9 -13.59 -12.06 3.12
N LYS A 10 -13.43 -13.02 4.03
CA LYS A 10 -14.24 -13.10 5.27
C LYS A 10 -13.43 -12.84 6.53
N LEU A 11 -12.14 -13.12 6.50
CA LEU A 11 -11.29 -13.05 7.69
C LEU A 11 -11.28 -11.64 8.31
N GLY A 12 -11.23 -10.58 7.51
CA GLY A 12 -11.27 -9.22 8.02
C GLY A 12 -12.52 -8.92 8.85
N SER A 13 -13.68 -9.44 8.46
CA SER A 13 -14.94 -9.26 9.21
C SER A 13 -14.97 -10.03 10.53
N GLU A 14 -14.13 -11.05 10.68
CA GLU A 14 -13.95 -11.80 11.93
C GLU A 14 -12.96 -11.10 12.87
N LEU A 15 -12.00 -10.35 12.29
CA LEU A 15 -10.94 -9.66 13.04
C LEU A 15 -11.35 -8.28 13.56
N GLY A 16 -12.24 -7.56 12.86
CA GLY A 16 -12.59 -6.21 13.25
C GLY A 16 -13.95 -5.73 12.76
N LYS A 17 -14.36 -4.57 13.28
CA LYS A 17 -15.61 -3.90 12.86
C LYS A 17 -15.42 -3.30 11.47
N LYS A 18 -16.35 -3.62 10.56
CA LYS A 18 -16.36 -3.08 9.20
C LYS A 18 -16.44 -1.54 9.21
N GLY A 19 -15.52 -0.91 8.50
CA GLY A 19 -15.45 0.53 8.25
C GLY A 19 -15.77 0.87 6.80
N THR A 20 -14.96 1.74 6.20
CA THR A 20 -15.11 2.19 4.81
C THR A 20 -14.95 1.04 3.82
N THR A 21 -15.76 1.04 2.76
CA THR A 21 -15.71 0.06 1.68
C THR A 21 -15.68 0.77 0.34
N SER A 22 -14.74 0.38 -0.50
CA SER A 22 -14.61 0.80 -1.90
C SER A 22 -14.10 -0.37 -2.74
N ASP A 23 -12.99 -0.23 -3.44
CA ASP A 23 -12.20 -1.31 -4.04
C ASP A 23 -11.38 -2.08 -2.98
N VAL A 24 -11.19 -1.49 -1.81
CA VAL A 24 -10.70 -2.15 -0.59
C VAL A 24 -11.73 -2.00 0.53
N THR A 25 -11.78 -2.95 1.44
CA THR A 25 -12.62 -2.89 2.65
C THR A 25 -11.75 -2.81 3.89
N PHE A 26 -12.07 -1.87 4.76
CA PHE A 26 -11.37 -1.68 6.02
C PHE A 26 -12.17 -2.30 7.16
N TYR A 27 -11.45 -2.93 8.10
CA TYR A 27 -12.00 -3.39 9.37
C TYR A 27 -11.13 -2.88 10.49
N ASN A 28 -11.73 -2.33 11.52
CA ASN A 28 -11.04 -1.68 12.62
C ASN A 28 -11.20 -2.47 13.91
N LEU A 29 -10.07 -2.73 14.56
CA LEU A 29 -10.01 -3.28 15.92
C LEU A 29 -9.38 -2.24 16.83
N LYS A 30 -9.99 -2.05 18.02
CA LYS A 30 -9.41 -1.28 19.10
C LYS A 30 -9.37 -2.12 20.36
N ARG A 31 -8.18 -2.29 20.94
CA ARG A 31 -7.97 -2.91 22.25
C ARG A 31 -7.10 -1.98 23.11
N GLY A 32 -7.69 -1.38 24.13
CA GLY A 32 -7.03 -0.34 24.92
C GLY A 32 -6.64 0.86 24.05
N GLU A 33 -5.37 1.19 24.04
CA GLU A 33 -4.80 2.26 23.21
C GLU A 33 -4.30 1.77 21.84
N VAL A 34 -4.23 0.45 21.62
CA VAL A 34 -3.79 -0.14 20.36
C VAL A 34 -4.92 -0.15 19.34
N GLY A 35 -4.67 0.43 18.18
CA GLY A 35 -5.57 0.40 17.05
C GLY A 35 -4.97 -0.36 15.87
N ILE A 36 -5.74 -1.32 15.31
CA ILE A 36 -5.37 -2.09 14.14
C ILE A 36 -6.40 -1.86 13.06
N THR A 37 -5.93 -1.61 11.86
CA THR A 37 -6.76 -1.54 10.66
C THR A 37 -6.43 -2.70 9.74
N TYR A 38 -7.36 -3.62 9.56
CA TYR A 38 -7.25 -4.68 8.57
C TYR A 38 -7.79 -4.19 7.24
N ILE A 39 -7.11 -4.52 6.12
CA ILE A 39 -7.50 -4.11 4.78
C ILE A 39 -7.62 -5.34 3.88
N GLU A 40 -8.80 -5.55 3.32
CA GLU A 40 -9.05 -6.57 2.29
C GLU A 40 -9.11 -5.93 0.90
N PRO A 41 -8.43 -6.48 -0.11
CA PRO A 41 -8.54 -6.05 -1.51
C PRO A 41 -9.81 -6.59 -2.13
N SER A 42 -10.96 -5.92 -1.88
CA SER A 42 -12.32 -6.44 -2.17
C SER A 42 -12.62 -6.65 -3.66
N ARG A 43 -11.84 -6.05 -4.56
CA ARG A 43 -11.96 -6.22 -6.01
C ARG A 43 -10.85 -7.07 -6.65
N TYR A 44 -9.99 -7.64 -5.85
CA TYR A 44 -9.04 -8.64 -6.31
C TYR A 44 -9.74 -10.03 -6.31
N PRO A 45 -9.56 -10.89 -7.33
CA PRO A 45 -8.56 -10.80 -8.41
C PRO A 45 -8.98 -9.99 -9.64
N GLU A 46 -10.21 -9.48 -9.78
CA GLU A 46 -10.62 -8.77 -10.99
C GLU A 46 -9.71 -7.55 -11.25
N LYS A 47 -9.41 -6.78 -10.19
CA LYS A 47 -8.57 -5.58 -10.23
C LYS A 47 -7.34 -5.72 -9.36
N ILE A 48 -6.16 -5.84 -10.00
CA ILE A 48 -4.86 -5.89 -9.30
C ILE A 48 -4.58 -4.61 -8.50
N GLN A 49 -5.13 -3.47 -8.91
CA GLN A 49 -4.97 -2.20 -8.19
C GLN A 49 -5.54 -2.28 -6.77
N SER A 50 -6.60 -3.08 -6.55
CA SER A 50 -7.15 -3.33 -5.23
C SER A 50 -6.12 -3.98 -4.30
N LEU A 51 -5.40 -4.99 -4.81
CA LEU A 51 -4.29 -5.63 -4.09
C LEU A 51 -3.14 -4.64 -3.86
N ALA A 52 -2.77 -3.86 -4.88
CA ALA A 52 -1.71 -2.87 -4.78
C ALA A 52 -2.00 -1.79 -3.72
N ILE A 53 -3.26 -1.32 -3.61
CA ILE A 53 -3.68 -0.37 -2.58
C ILE A 53 -3.57 -1.00 -1.18
N ALA A 54 -4.06 -2.23 -1.00
CA ALA A 54 -3.99 -2.92 0.28
C ALA A 54 -2.53 -3.09 0.74
N LEU A 55 -1.64 -3.52 -0.16
CA LEU A 55 -0.22 -3.70 0.13
C LEU A 55 0.53 -2.36 0.32
N GLY A 56 0.20 -1.32 -0.45
CA GLY A 56 0.77 0.02 -0.31
C GLY A 56 0.45 0.67 1.06
N MET A 57 -0.64 0.23 1.71
CA MET A 57 -1.01 0.67 3.05
C MET A 57 -0.45 -0.24 4.16
N ALA A 58 -0.07 -1.48 3.84
CA ALA A 58 0.24 -2.49 4.83
C ALA A 58 1.57 -2.25 5.56
N ASP A 59 1.57 -2.52 6.85
CA ASP A 59 2.75 -2.65 7.70
C ASP A 59 3.09 -4.14 7.91
N ALA A 60 2.08 -5.01 7.77
CA ALA A 60 2.17 -6.47 7.80
C ALA A 60 1.06 -7.10 6.94
N ALA A 61 1.14 -8.40 6.69
CA ALA A 61 0.09 -9.10 5.94
C ALA A 61 -0.27 -10.46 6.55
N VAL A 62 -1.51 -10.88 6.32
CA VAL A 62 -1.95 -12.27 6.49
C VAL A 62 -2.31 -12.82 5.11
N LEU A 63 -1.61 -13.87 4.69
CA LEU A 63 -1.88 -14.59 3.45
C LEU A 63 -2.65 -15.86 3.78
N VAL A 64 -3.91 -15.91 3.37
CA VAL A 64 -4.75 -17.12 3.52
C VAL A 64 -4.68 -17.93 2.24
N ILE A 65 -4.33 -19.19 2.35
CA ILE A 65 -4.12 -20.10 1.21
C ILE A 65 -5.15 -21.24 1.29
N ASP A 66 -6.12 -21.20 0.38
CA ASP A 66 -7.16 -22.22 0.24
C ASP A 66 -6.90 -23.18 -0.94
N LYS A 67 -6.06 -22.75 -1.89
CA LYS A 67 -5.67 -23.51 -3.09
C LYS A 67 -4.36 -23.02 -3.68
N LYS A 68 -3.68 -23.91 -4.41
CA LYS A 68 -2.43 -23.62 -5.12
C LYS A 68 -2.74 -23.31 -6.58
N ASP A 69 -3.03 -22.05 -6.88
CA ASP A 69 -3.38 -21.61 -8.23
C ASP A 69 -2.59 -20.36 -8.67
N LYS A 70 -2.95 -19.83 -9.84
CA LYS A 70 -2.34 -18.63 -10.39
C LYS A 70 -2.55 -17.39 -9.50
N ILE A 71 -3.67 -17.32 -8.78
CA ILE A 71 -4.00 -16.18 -7.90
C ILE A 71 -3.04 -16.17 -6.71
N LEU A 72 -2.82 -17.33 -6.08
CA LEU A 72 -1.80 -17.46 -5.03
C LEU A 72 -0.42 -17.02 -5.53
N GLY A 73 -0.01 -17.48 -6.73
CA GLY A 73 1.27 -17.07 -7.32
C GLY A 73 1.38 -15.56 -7.48
N GLU A 74 0.33 -14.90 -7.94
CA GLU A 74 0.31 -13.44 -8.08
C GLU A 74 0.32 -12.71 -6.73
N CYS A 75 -0.36 -13.23 -5.70
CA CYS A 75 -0.31 -12.70 -4.34
C CYS A 75 1.12 -12.75 -3.78
N ILE A 76 1.83 -13.87 -3.94
CA ILE A 76 3.22 -14.03 -3.48
C ILE A 76 4.14 -13.04 -4.21
N VAL A 77 4.01 -12.91 -5.53
CA VAL A 77 4.80 -11.95 -6.32
C VAL A 77 4.50 -10.51 -5.92
N ALA A 78 3.24 -10.19 -5.62
CA ALA A 78 2.86 -8.86 -5.15
C ALA A 78 3.43 -8.56 -3.76
N LEU A 79 3.29 -9.47 -2.80
CA LEU A 79 3.87 -9.34 -1.46
C LEU A 79 5.40 -9.10 -1.52
N ASP A 80 6.10 -9.82 -2.38
CA ASP A 80 7.53 -9.66 -2.62
C ASP A 80 7.85 -8.30 -3.26
N ALA A 81 7.12 -7.92 -4.30
CA ALA A 81 7.31 -6.64 -4.98
C ALA A 81 7.10 -5.44 -4.06
N PHE A 82 6.12 -5.48 -3.17
CA PHE A 82 5.87 -4.46 -2.14
C PHE A 82 6.79 -4.58 -0.92
N GLU A 83 7.66 -5.59 -0.89
CA GLU A 83 8.62 -5.81 0.19
C GLU A 83 7.97 -5.98 1.58
N ILE A 84 6.82 -6.66 1.62
CA ILE A 84 6.15 -6.98 2.88
C ILE A 84 6.96 -8.07 3.59
N LYS A 85 7.64 -7.71 4.67
CA LYS A 85 8.58 -8.60 5.40
C LYS A 85 7.99 -9.22 6.66
N ARG A 86 6.77 -8.83 7.05
CA ARG A 86 6.15 -9.19 8.32
C ARG A 86 4.75 -9.72 8.08
N GLY A 87 4.42 -10.81 8.71
CA GLY A 87 3.07 -11.37 8.59
C GLY A 87 3.02 -12.86 8.84
N TYR A 88 1.86 -13.42 8.52
CA TYR A 88 1.50 -14.80 8.83
C TYR A 88 0.86 -15.46 7.62
N ILE A 89 0.97 -16.78 7.54
CA ILE A 89 0.31 -17.61 6.54
C ILE A 89 -0.69 -18.51 7.24
N ILE A 90 -1.93 -18.51 6.76
CA ILE A 90 -2.99 -19.42 7.19
C ILE A 90 -3.24 -20.41 6.06
N LEU A 91 -3.16 -21.69 6.37
CA LEU A 91 -3.43 -22.77 5.42
C LEU A 91 -4.84 -23.31 5.62
N GLN A 92 -5.54 -23.55 4.53
CA GLN A 92 -6.88 -24.15 4.51
C GLN A 92 -6.91 -25.37 3.60
N ASN A 93 -8.03 -26.09 3.61
CA ASN A 93 -8.27 -27.24 2.69
C ASN A 93 -7.16 -28.29 2.71
N TYR A 94 -6.61 -28.59 3.91
CA TYR A 94 -5.57 -29.61 4.13
C TYR A 94 -4.23 -29.35 3.43
N ILE A 95 -3.99 -28.12 2.96
CA ILE A 95 -2.69 -27.74 2.41
C ILE A 95 -1.65 -27.77 3.54
N GLN A 96 -0.48 -28.36 3.27
CA GLN A 96 0.60 -28.46 4.24
C GLN A 96 1.67 -27.39 4.01
N ALA A 97 2.33 -26.97 5.08
CA ALA A 97 3.37 -25.92 5.02
C ALA A 97 4.52 -26.31 4.07
N GLU A 98 4.89 -27.59 4.03
CA GLU A 98 5.92 -28.13 3.15
C GLU A 98 5.62 -27.94 1.67
N GLU A 99 4.34 -27.87 1.31
CA GLU A 99 3.90 -27.62 -0.07
C GLU A 99 4.01 -26.14 -0.46
N ILE A 100 3.99 -25.23 0.51
CA ILE A 100 4.01 -23.77 0.29
C ILE A 100 5.43 -23.21 0.38
N LYS A 101 6.27 -23.74 1.28
CA LYS A 101 7.66 -23.28 1.47
C LYS A 101 8.46 -23.08 0.17
N PRO A 102 8.37 -23.98 -0.84
CA PRO A 102 9.09 -23.76 -2.12
C PRO A 102 8.63 -22.54 -2.90
N PHE A 103 7.35 -22.14 -2.79
CA PHE A 103 6.80 -20.99 -3.51
C PHE A 103 7.23 -19.65 -2.90
N ILE A 104 7.42 -19.61 -1.57
CA ILE A 104 7.79 -18.39 -0.84
C ILE A 104 9.31 -18.27 -0.64
N SER A 105 10.06 -19.33 -0.90
CA SER A 105 11.53 -19.32 -0.77
C SER A 105 12.18 -18.27 -1.66
N GLY A 106 13.08 -17.46 -1.07
CA GLY A 106 13.75 -16.35 -1.75
C GLY A 106 12.88 -15.11 -1.98
N THR A 107 11.67 -15.05 -1.42
CA THR A 107 10.81 -13.86 -1.43
C THR A 107 10.84 -13.14 -0.08
N SER A 108 10.27 -11.93 -0.03
CA SER A 108 10.16 -11.14 1.21
C SER A 108 9.37 -11.85 2.31
N ILE A 109 8.47 -12.76 1.94
CA ILE A 109 7.58 -13.48 2.86
C ILE A 109 8.10 -14.87 3.27
N GLN A 110 9.34 -15.23 2.91
CA GLN A 110 9.91 -16.56 3.23
C GLN A 110 9.94 -16.88 4.73
N ASN A 111 9.99 -15.85 5.56
CA ASN A 111 10.03 -15.96 7.02
C ASN A 111 8.65 -15.77 7.69
N PHE A 112 7.57 -15.72 6.90
CA PHE A 112 6.23 -15.67 7.48
C PHE A 112 5.95 -16.97 8.24
N GLU A 113 5.43 -16.83 9.45
CA GLU A 113 5.04 -17.97 10.28
C GLU A 113 3.69 -18.52 9.83
N PHE A 114 3.56 -19.86 9.88
CA PHE A 114 2.30 -20.54 9.65
C PHE A 114 1.49 -20.57 10.95
N VAL A 115 0.26 -20.08 10.90
CA VAL A 115 -0.63 -20.01 12.06
C VAL A 115 -2.00 -20.58 11.74
N GLU A 116 -2.72 -20.99 12.77
CA GLU A 116 -4.10 -21.45 12.64
C GLU A 116 -5.04 -20.28 12.35
N ARG A 117 -6.20 -20.60 11.73
CA ARG A 117 -7.26 -19.62 11.52
C ARG A 117 -8.03 -19.41 12.84
N ASP A 118 -7.44 -18.65 13.73
CA ASP A 118 -8.09 -18.21 14.98
C ASP A 118 -8.10 -16.67 15.04
N PRO A 119 -9.24 -16.00 14.82
CA PRO A 119 -9.33 -14.55 14.85
C PRO A 119 -8.91 -13.93 16.19
N ASN A 120 -9.14 -14.61 17.31
CA ASN A 120 -8.73 -14.10 18.63
C ASN A 120 -7.22 -14.14 18.78
N GLN A 121 -6.60 -15.27 18.45
CA GLN A 121 -5.15 -15.42 18.46
C GLN A 121 -4.47 -14.42 17.52
N LEU A 122 -4.98 -14.24 16.30
CA LEU A 122 -4.45 -13.26 15.35
C LEU A 122 -4.55 -11.83 15.91
N ASN A 123 -5.68 -11.49 16.51
CA ASN A 123 -5.85 -10.18 17.15
C ASN A 123 -4.86 -9.97 18.30
N ASP A 124 -4.63 -10.98 19.15
CA ASP A 124 -3.66 -10.91 20.24
C ASP A 124 -2.25 -10.70 19.69
N ILE A 125 -1.84 -11.49 18.68
CA ILE A 125 -0.56 -11.35 17.99
C ILE A 125 -0.35 -9.92 17.48
N PHE A 126 -1.33 -9.33 16.77
CA PHE A 126 -1.19 -8.00 16.21
C PHE A 126 -1.32 -6.87 17.26
N VAL A 127 -2.03 -7.08 18.35
CA VAL A 127 -2.07 -6.13 19.49
C VAL A 127 -0.70 -6.05 20.17
N ASP A 128 -0.04 -7.18 20.35
CA ASP A 128 1.28 -7.28 20.97
C ASP A 128 2.43 -6.93 19.98
N TYR A 129 2.09 -6.73 18.72
CA TYR A 129 3.06 -6.47 17.66
C TYR A 129 3.65 -5.07 17.77
N ASN A 130 4.88 -4.97 18.26
CA ASN A 130 5.58 -3.69 18.40
C ASN A 130 6.25 -3.28 17.08
N LEU A 131 5.62 -2.36 16.35
CA LEU A 131 6.26 -1.72 15.20
C LEU A 131 7.14 -0.56 15.67
N PRO A 132 8.45 -0.59 15.40
CA PRO A 132 9.28 0.55 15.70
C PRO A 132 8.79 1.78 14.92
N PRO A 133 8.65 2.96 15.56
CA PRO A 133 8.22 4.17 14.87
C PRO A 133 9.22 4.54 13.77
N ILE A 134 8.70 5.00 12.64
CA ILE A 134 9.52 5.61 11.60
C ILE A 134 9.58 7.12 11.89
N GLU A 135 10.72 7.55 12.38
CA GLU A 135 10.99 8.96 12.73
C GLU A 135 11.15 9.83 11.48
N GLY A 136 10.96 11.14 11.63
CA GLY A 136 11.18 12.14 10.60
C GLY A 136 9.96 12.98 10.29
N ASN A 137 10.00 13.71 9.18
CA ASN A 137 8.91 14.56 8.72
C ASN A 137 7.65 13.73 8.45
N VAL A 138 6.50 14.23 8.92
CA VAL A 138 5.23 13.52 8.76
C VAL A 138 4.92 13.22 7.30
N LYS A 139 4.43 12.02 7.04
CA LYS A 139 3.97 11.56 5.72
C LYS A 139 2.63 10.84 5.89
N VAL A 140 1.57 11.41 5.29
CA VAL A 140 0.22 10.84 5.37
C VAL A 140 -0.33 10.66 3.95
N PRO A 141 -0.21 9.46 3.35
CA PRO A 141 -0.91 9.11 2.12
C PRO A 141 -2.42 9.10 2.34
N VAL A 142 -3.16 9.66 1.39
CA VAL A 142 -4.62 9.80 1.42
C VAL A 142 -5.26 8.58 0.76
N ASP A 143 -6.13 7.89 1.49
CA ASP A 143 -6.91 6.76 0.96
C ASP A 143 -8.35 7.12 0.60
N HIS A 144 -8.99 8.03 1.33
CA HIS A 144 -10.33 8.57 1.06
C HIS A 144 -10.40 10.06 1.39
N PHE A 145 -11.37 10.74 0.80
CA PHE A 145 -11.62 12.17 1.01
C PHE A 145 -13.08 12.50 0.71
N PHE A 146 -13.65 13.40 1.48
CA PHE A 146 -15.04 13.83 1.34
C PHE A 146 -15.30 15.15 2.07
N ASN A 147 -16.39 15.83 1.72
CA ASN A 147 -16.85 17.01 2.43
C ASN A 147 -17.84 16.61 3.54
N VAL A 148 -17.63 17.14 4.74
CA VAL A 148 -18.52 16.97 5.89
C VAL A 148 -19.18 18.30 6.23
N LYS A 149 -20.52 18.31 6.28
CA LYS A 149 -21.29 19.52 6.60
C LYS A 149 -20.86 20.08 7.97
N GLY A 150 -20.48 21.36 7.98
CA GLY A 150 -20.02 22.06 9.20
C GLY A 150 -18.55 21.82 9.56
N VAL A 151 -17.90 20.83 8.98
CA VAL A 151 -16.48 20.55 9.19
C VAL A 151 -15.63 20.99 8.00
N GLY A 152 -16.11 20.80 6.77
CA GLY A 152 -15.36 21.02 5.54
C GLY A 152 -14.74 19.75 5.01
N THR A 153 -13.60 19.87 4.36
CA THR A 153 -12.87 18.74 3.77
C THR A 153 -12.25 17.86 4.82
N VAL A 154 -12.55 16.58 4.75
CA VAL A 154 -11.95 15.53 5.58
C VAL A 154 -11.24 14.52 4.68
N ILE A 155 -10.02 14.18 5.02
CA ILE A 155 -9.31 13.07 4.41
C ILE A 155 -9.14 11.90 5.41
N LEU A 156 -9.12 10.68 4.89
CA LEU A 156 -8.68 9.51 5.63
C LEU A 156 -7.33 9.06 5.08
N GLY A 157 -6.44 8.64 5.95
CA GLY A 157 -5.11 8.15 5.59
C GLY A 157 -4.43 7.43 6.75
N CYS A 158 -3.21 6.95 6.51
CA CYS A 158 -2.36 6.37 7.55
C CYS A 158 -1.10 7.22 7.72
N VAL A 159 -0.70 7.49 8.95
CA VAL A 159 0.58 8.14 9.24
C VAL A 159 1.69 7.14 8.98
N LYS A 160 2.44 7.32 7.88
CA LYS A 160 3.52 6.40 7.45
C LYS A 160 4.91 6.80 7.95
N ARG A 161 5.04 8.00 8.48
CA ARG A 161 6.26 8.51 9.13
C ARG A 161 5.92 9.70 10.01
N GLY A 162 6.65 9.88 11.11
CA GLY A 162 6.57 11.02 11.99
C GLY A 162 5.26 11.14 12.76
N VAL A 163 4.93 12.38 13.13
CA VAL A 163 3.74 12.75 13.91
C VAL A 163 3.03 13.90 13.23
N VAL A 164 1.73 13.78 12.98
CA VAL A 164 0.85 14.87 12.56
C VAL A 164 0.20 15.50 13.78
N LYS A 165 0.19 16.84 13.85
CA LYS A 165 -0.39 17.60 14.96
C LYS A 165 -1.52 18.52 14.47
N GLN A 166 -2.46 18.81 15.37
CA GLN A 166 -3.43 19.85 15.13
C GLN A 166 -2.73 21.20 14.90
N HIS A 167 -3.19 21.93 13.89
CA HIS A 167 -2.62 23.18 13.39
C HIS A 167 -1.33 23.06 12.58
N ASP A 168 -0.85 21.85 12.27
CA ASP A 168 0.24 21.68 11.32
C ASP A 168 -0.11 22.29 9.97
N ASN A 169 0.85 22.99 9.38
CA ASN A 169 0.80 23.44 8.00
C ASN A 169 1.48 22.41 7.12
N LEU A 170 0.71 21.82 6.23
CA LEU A 170 1.13 20.77 5.33
C LEU A 170 0.93 21.17 3.88
N GLU A 171 1.64 20.50 2.99
CA GLU A 171 1.48 20.56 1.57
C GLU A 171 0.80 19.29 1.08
N VAL A 172 -0.17 19.43 0.16
CA VAL A 172 -0.82 18.32 -0.53
C VAL A 172 -0.09 18.07 -1.83
N LEU A 173 0.63 16.97 -1.92
CA LEU A 173 1.42 16.59 -3.07
C LEU A 173 0.67 15.54 -3.92
N PRO A 174 0.79 15.57 -5.25
CA PRO A 174 1.73 16.36 -6.05
C PRO A 174 1.21 17.74 -6.47
N ILE A 175 0.03 18.20 -6.05
CA ILE A 175 -0.56 19.46 -6.52
C ILE A 175 0.09 20.71 -5.89
N GLY A 176 0.93 20.57 -4.87
CA GLY A 176 1.64 21.68 -4.24
C GLY A 176 0.76 22.65 -3.44
N LYS A 177 -0.47 22.23 -3.07
CA LYS A 177 -1.42 23.09 -2.36
C LYS A 177 -1.21 23.06 -0.86
N LYS A 178 -1.09 24.24 -0.23
CA LYS A 178 -0.91 24.37 1.23
C LYS A 178 -2.26 24.22 1.94
N THR A 179 -2.24 23.50 3.04
CA THR A 179 -3.39 23.26 3.92
C THR A 179 -2.98 23.30 5.38
N THR A 180 -3.94 23.47 6.27
CA THR A 180 -3.73 23.42 7.72
C THR A 180 -4.62 22.35 8.33
N VAL A 181 -4.08 21.51 9.20
CA VAL A 181 -4.83 20.50 9.95
C VAL A 181 -5.71 21.20 10.99
N ARG A 182 -7.03 21.14 10.83
CA ARG A 182 -8.01 21.74 11.74
C ARG A 182 -8.27 20.88 12.96
N SER A 183 -8.49 19.58 12.74
CA SER A 183 -8.70 18.57 13.79
C SER A 183 -8.26 17.21 13.30
N ILE A 184 -8.01 16.32 14.25
CA ILE A 184 -7.53 14.95 14.02
C ILE A 184 -8.45 13.99 14.75
N GLN A 185 -8.85 12.93 14.07
CA GLN A 185 -9.55 11.79 14.68
C GLN A 185 -8.76 10.50 14.47
N VAL A 186 -8.68 9.71 15.51
CA VAL A 186 -8.14 8.34 15.49
C VAL A 186 -9.20 7.42 16.13
N HIS A 187 -9.69 6.43 15.37
CA HIS A 187 -10.75 5.51 15.82
C HIS A 187 -11.98 6.26 16.38
N ASP A 188 -12.50 7.25 15.63
CA ASP A 188 -13.67 8.07 15.98
C ASP A 188 -13.50 8.90 17.26
N LYS A 189 -12.28 9.11 17.74
CA LYS A 189 -11.96 9.99 18.88
C LYS A 189 -11.13 11.17 18.44
N ASP A 190 -11.48 12.35 18.91
CA ASP A 190 -10.68 13.56 18.71
C ASP A 190 -9.37 13.44 19.51
N VAL A 191 -8.27 13.78 18.84
CA VAL A 191 -6.92 13.80 19.40
C VAL A 191 -6.19 15.05 18.94
N THR A 192 -5.15 15.46 19.67
CA THR A 192 -4.31 16.61 19.29
C THR A 192 -3.17 16.23 18.37
N GLU A 193 -2.77 14.97 18.37
CA GLU A 193 -1.72 14.44 17.51
C GLU A 193 -1.94 12.95 17.19
N ALA A 194 -1.33 12.50 16.10
CA ALA A 194 -1.31 11.09 15.71
C ALA A 194 0.06 10.73 15.11
N SER A 195 0.56 9.56 15.48
CA SER A 195 1.90 9.08 15.13
C SER A 195 1.89 7.97 14.08
N PHE A 196 3.08 7.56 13.65
CA PHE A 196 3.30 6.41 12.78
C PHE A 196 2.42 5.21 13.16
N GLY A 197 1.82 4.59 12.15
CA GLY A 197 0.92 3.45 12.31
C GLY A 197 -0.55 3.80 12.60
N ASN A 198 -0.87 5.05 12.97
CA ASN A 198 -2.26 5.44 13.17
C ASN A 198 -2.98 5.66 11.82
N ARG A 199 -4.19 5.11 11.69
CA ARG A 199 -5.13 5.56 10.69
C ARG A 199 -5.90 6.77 11.20
N VAL A 200 -5.89 7.85 10.42
CA VAL A 200 -6.40 9.17 10.83
C VAL A 200 -7.50 9.68 9.92
N GLY A 201 -8.41 10.44 10.49
CA GLY A 201 -9.27 11.39 9.79
C GLY A 201 -8.75 12.80 10.08
N LEU A 202 -8.34 13.53 9.03
CA LEU A 202 -7.85 14.90 9.16
C LEU A 202 -8.86 15.87 8.54
N ALA A 203 -9.42 16.77 9.34
CA ALA A 203 -10.17 17.91 8.80
C ALA A 203 -9.18 19.00 8.38
N LEU A 204 -9.30 19.45 7.13
CA LEU A 204 -8.35 20.36 6.50
C LEU A 204 -8.98 21.72 6.21
N LYS A 205 -8.17 22.80 6.21
CA LYS A 205 -8.55 24.15 5.80
C LYS A 205 -7.97 24.46 4.42
N ASN A 206 -8.62 25.41 3.72
CA ASN A 206 -8.14 26.00 2.47
C ASN A 206 -7.98 25.03 1.29
N ILE A 207 -8.69 23.90 1.31
CA ILE A 207 -8.71 22.93 0.22
C ILE A 207 -10.09 22.26 0.16
N ASP A 208 -10.58 21.98 -1.05
CA ASP A 208 -11.83 21.26 -1.26
C ASP A 208 -11.57 19.76 -1.53
N ALA A 209 -12.52 18.90 -1.15
CA ALA A 209 -12.40 17.47 -1.37
C ALA A 209 -12.27 17.11 -2.86
N SER A 210 -12.88 17.88 -3.77
CA SER A 210 -12.77 17.69 -5.22
C SER A 210 -11.36 17.88 -5.79
N GLU A 211 -10.45 18.47 -5.00
CA GLU A 211 -9.06 18.67 -5.39
C GLU A 211 -8.16 17.48 -5.05
N PHE A 212 -8.71 16.48 -4.33
CA PHE A 212 -7.96 15.28 -3.95
C PHE A 212 -8.12 14.14 -4.95
N GLU A 213 -7.08 13.37 -5.07
CA GLU A 213 -7.13 12.02 -5.60
C GLU A 213 -6.54 11.03 -4.59
N ARG A 214 -6.97 9.77 -4.66
CA ARG A 214 -6.34 8.72 -3.84
C ARG A 214 -4.85 8.64 -4.16
N GLY A 215 -4.06 8.54 -3.10
CA GLY A 215 -2.61 8.48 -3.20
C GLY A 215 -1.92 9.84 -3.08
N TYR A 216 -2.64 10.95 -3.08
CA TYR A 216 -2.03 12.22 -2.69
C TYR A 216 -1.43 12.11 -1.29
N VAL A 217 -0.40 12.87 -1.03
CA VAL A 217 0.35 12.77 0.22
C VAL A 217 0.38 14.12 0.91
N LEU A 218 0.06 14.14 2.21
CA LEU A 218 0.29 15.30 3.06
C LEU A 218 1.64 15.17 3.72
N ALA A 219 2.46 16.23 3.60
CA ALA A 219 3.78 16.32 4.22
C ALA A 219 4.13 17.80 4.44
N PRO A 220 5.12 18.14 5.31
CA PRO A 220 5.64 19.50 5.41
C PRO A 220 6.25 19.94 4.08
N GLU A 221 6.13 21.22 3.78
CA GLU A 221 6.65 21.83 2.55
C GLU A 221 8.14 21.49 2.33
N GLY A 222 8.49 21.10 1.10
CA GLY A 222 9.88 20.81 0.70
C GLY A 222 10.44 19.48 1.20
N THR A 223 9.64 18.64 1.88
CA THR A 223 10.13 17.33 2.39
C THR A 223 10.01 16.20 1.38
N LEU A 224 9.07 16.30 0.46
CA LEU A 224 8.89 15.38 -0.66
C LEU A 224 9.13 16.12 -1.97
N LYS A 225 9.45 15.36 -3.02
CA LYS A 225 9.62 15.87 -4.38
C LYS A 225 8.40 15.52 -5.23
N THR A 226 8.16 16.31 -6.26
CA THR A 226 7.20 15.97 -7.32
C THR A 226 7.96 15.84 -8.64
N SER A 227 7.61 14.83 -9.43
CA SER A 227 8.24 14.63 -10.73
C SER A 227 7.27 14.06 -11.73
N LYS A 228 7.46 14.42 -13.01
CA LYS A 228 6.86 13.76 -14.17
C LYS A 228 7.76 12.68 -14.78
N GLU A 229 8.93 12.48 -14.22
CA GLU A 229 9.90 11.50 -14.69
C GLU A 229 10.53 10.78 -13.52
N ILE A 230 10.80 9.49 -13.67
CA ILE A 230 11.58 8.68 -12.74
C ILE A 230 12.56 7.81 -13.52
N GLU A 231 13.74 7.61 -12.97
CA GLU A 231 14.75 6.72 -13.51
C GLU A 231 15.31 5.86 -12.38
N PHE A 232 15.30 4.54 -12.55
CA PHE A 232 15.73 3.60 -11.52
C PHE A 232 16.11 2.24 -12.12
N ASN A 233 16.75 1.40 -11.31
CA ASN A 233 17.00 0.00 -11.66
C ASN A 233 15.74 -0.84 -11.37
N LEU A 234 15.13 -1.35 -12.44
CA LEU A 234 13.94 -2.20 -12.40
C LEU A 234 14.36 -3.67 -12.38
N ASN A 235 13.88 -4.40 -11.38
CA ASN A 235 13.94 -5.86 -11.32
C ASN A 235 12.64 -6.40 -11.94
N VAL A 236 12.70 -6.91 -13.16
CA VAL A 236 11.54 -7.47 -13.86
C VAL A 236 11.23 -8.86 -13.31
N SER A 237 9.98 -9.08 -12.91
CA SER A 237 9.52 -10.36 -12.38
C SER A 237 9.70 -11.49 -13.39
N LYS A 238 10.28 -12.61 -12.98
CA LYS A 238 10.36 -13.84 -13.81
C LYS A 238 8.99 -14.44 -14.16
N PHE A 239 7.95 -14.03 -13.45
CA PHE A 239 6.57 -14.50 -13.66
C PHE A 239 5.79 -13.63 -14.64
N TRP A 240 6.26 -12.42 -14.94
CA TRP A 240 5.73 -11.60 -16.04
C TRP A 240 6.38 -12.08 -17.35
N LYS A 241 5.61 -12.80 -18.17
CA LYS A 241 6.13 -13.55 -19.35
C LYS A 241 6.24 -12.69 -20.62
N SER A 242 6.70 -11.46 -20.48
CA SER A 242 6.92 -10.53 -21.60
C SER A 242 8.29 -9.87 -21.49
N THR A 243 8.57 -8.94 -22.38
CA THR A 243 9.80 -8.15 -22.39
C THR A 243 9.41 -6.68 -22.36
N LEU A 244 9.98 -5.93 -21.42
CA LEU A 244 9.78 -4.50 -21.34
C LEU A 244 10.56 -3.81 -22.44
N GLN A 245 9.90 -2.91 -23.17
CA GLN A 245 10.49 -2.16 -24.28
C GLN A 245 9.98 -0.73 -24.28
N LYS A 246 10.70 0.13 -25.00
CA LYS A 246 10.32 1.53 -25.18
C LYS A 246 8.89 1.68 -25.69
N ASP A 247 8.24 2.78 -25.31
CA ASP A 247 6.87 3.20 -25.65
C ASP A 247 5.74 2.34 -25.03
N MET A 248 6.05 1.27 -24.32
CA MET A 248 5.03 0.56 -23.52
C MET A 248 4.44 1.47 -22.45
N VAL A 249 3.15 1.30 -22.20
CA VAL A 249 2.47 1.94 -21.07
C VAL A 249 2.32 0.93 -19.94
N VAL A 250 2.80 1.30 -18.76
CA VAL A 250 2.74 0.50 -17.54
C VAL A 250 2.07 1.33 -16.45
N HIS A 251 1.56 0.69 -15.40
CA HIS A 251 1.08 1.40 -14.22
C HIS A 251 2.14 1.38 -13.13
N VAL A 252 2.50 2.56 -12.66
CA VAL A 252 3.49 2.75 -11.59
C VAL A 252 2.75 2.92 -10.28
N VAL A 253 3.15 2.16 -9.28
CA VAL A 253 2.64 2.26 -7.91
C VAL A 253 3.73 2.84 -7.02
N VAL A 254 3.40 3.96 -6.37
CA VAL A 254 4.23 4.64 -5.37
C VAL A 254 3.36 4.91 -4.15
N GLY A 255 3.55 4.16 -3.07
CA GLY A 255 2.61 4.17 -1.95
C GLY A 255 1.18 3.84 -2.40
N LEU A 256 0.28 4.82 -2.36
CA LEU A 256 -1.11 4.69 -2.84
C LEU A 256 -1.35 5.33 -4.21
N GLN A 257 -0.35 6.00 -4.77
CA GLN A 257 -0.45 6.55 -6.12
C GLN A 257 -0.34 5.41 -7.13
N ILE A 258 -1.33 5.25 -8.01
CA ILE A 258 -1.29 4.32 -9.13
C ILE A 258 -1.53 5.13 -10.40
N LYS A 259 -0.47 5.36 -11.17
CA LYS A 259 -0.52 6.24 -12.35
C LYS A 259 0.03 5.53 -13.59
N PRO A 260 -0.60 5.74 -14.75
CA PRO A 260 -0.02 5.26 -15.99
C PRO A 260 1.28 6.03 -16.29
N ALA A 261 2.28 5.33 -16.81
CA ALA A 261 3.55 5.89 -17.25
C ALA A 261 3.99 5.23 -18.54
N ARG A 262 4.65 6.02 -19.41
CA ARG A 262 5.26 5.52 -20.63
C ARG A 262 6.72 5.19 -20.39
N VAL A 263 7.17 4.07 -20.91
CA VAL A 263 8.60 3.70 -20.95
C VAL A 263 9.29 4.62 -21.97
N GLU A 264 10.05 5.60 -21.49
CA GLU A 264 10.76 6.55 -22.34
C GLU A 264 12.05 5.96 -22.91
N SER A 265 12.82 5.32 -22.02
CA SER A 265 14.07 4.67 -22.43
C SER A 265 14.43 3.51 -21.50
N ILE A 266 15.22 2.59 -22.02
CA ILE A 266 15.78 1.44 -21.32
C ILE A 266 17.24 1.33 -21.70
N GLU A 267 18.14 1.23 -20.74
CA GLU A 267 19.54 0.93 -20.99
C GLU A 267 19.66 -0.47 -21.63
N GLY A 268 20.31 -0.55 -22.79
CA GLY A 268 20.35 -1.80 -23.57
C GLY A 268 19.09 -2.12 -24.39
N GLY A 269 18.10 -1.19 -24.43
CA GLY A 269 16.93 -1.26 -25.31
C GLY A 269 15.73 -2.03 -24.75
N THR A 270 15.94 -3.16 -24.06
CA THR A 270 14.87 -3.99 -23.49
C THR A 270 15.27 -4.65 -22.17
N ILE A 271 14.27 -5.03 -21.34
CA ILE A 271 14.51 -5.85 -20.14
C ILE A 271 13.60 -7.07 -20.20
N ALA A 272 14.20 -8.26 -20.28
CA ALA A 272 13.46 -9.52 -20.29
C ALA A 272 13.01 -9.93 -18.88
N ALA A 273 12.05 -10.87 -18.80
CA ALA A 273 11.60 -11.47 -17.55
C ALA A 273 12.78 -12.01 -16.72
N GLY A 274 12.80 -11.72 -15.43
CA GLY A 274 13.83 -12.14 -14.49
C GLY A 274 15.16 -11.40 -14.62
N LYS A 275 15.21 -10.30 -15.38
CA LYS A 275 16.42 -9.47 -15.55
C LYS A 275 16.26 -8.14 -14.82
N VAL A 276 17.39 -7.52 -14.54
CA VAL A 276 17.49 -6.18 -13.99
C VAL A 276 18.01 -5.25 -15.10
N GLY A 277 17.44 -4.05 -15.18
CA GLY A 277 17.91 -3.03 -16.11
C GLY A 277 17.46 -1.65 -15.68
N LYS A 278 18.16 -0.63 -16.16
CA LYS A 278 17.84 0.76 -15.88
C LYS A 278 16.74 1.25 -16.81
N VAL A 279 15.68 1.81 -16.26
CA VAL A 279 14.50 2.29 -17.00
C VAL A 279 14.20 3.74 -16.62
N LYS A 280 13.82 4.53 -17.62
CA LYS A 280 13.24 5.86 -17.46
C LYS A 280 11.77 5.82 -17.83
N LEU A 281 10.91 6.33 -16.93
CA LEU A 281 9.46 6.40 -17.11
C LEU A 281 9.00 7.85 -17.06
N THR A 282 8.00 8.18 -17.87
CA THR A 282 7.37 9.52 -17.92
C THR A 282 5.89 9.44 -17.63
N PHE A 283 5.38 10.45 -16.92
CA PHE A 283 3.98 10.59 -16.50
C PHE A 283 3.34 11.82 -17.15
N GLU A 284 2.06 11.76 -17.45
CA GLU A 284 1.29 12.93 -17.86
C GLU A 284 1.11 13.93 -16.71
N GLN A 285 0.81 13.42 -15.52
CA GLN A 285 0.68 14.20 -14.30
C GLN A 285 1.82 13.86 -13.32
N PRO A 286 2.32 14.85 -12.53
CA PRO A 286 3.37 14.58 -11.59
C PRO A 286 2.92 13.60 -10.49
N ILE A 287 3.88 12.87 -9.94
CA ILE A 287 3.71 12.03 -8.76
C ILE A 287 4.54 12.57 -7.59
N ALA A 288 4.10 12.31 -6.37
CA ALA A 288 4.85 12.63 -5.17
C ALA A 288 5.86 11.50 -4.87
N LEU A 289 7.09 11.86 -4.55
CA LEU A 289 8.20 10.95 -4.34
C LEU A 289 8.92 11.26 -3.03
N ASP A 290 9.28 10.21 -2.32
CA ASP A 290 10.20 10.25 -1.18
C ASP A 290 11.60 9.75 -1.59
N SER A 291 12.53 9.70 -0.66
CA SER A 291 13.84 9.10 -0.88
C SER A 291 14.33 8.45 0.43
N PRO A 292 14.50 7.12 0.44
CA PRO A 292 14.19 6.15 -0.62
C PRO A 292 12.69 5.94 -0.85
N GLU A 293 12.30 5.54 -2.06
CA GLU A 293 10.89 5.21 -2.39
C GLU A 293 10.82 3.88 -3.14
N ARG A 294 9.93 2.99 -2.71
CA ARG A 294 9.65 1.73 -3.40
C ARG A 294 8.72 1.96 -4.57
N ILE A 295 9.11 1.46 -5.73
CA ILE A 295 8.36 1.53 -6.99
C ILE A 295 7.93 0.12 -7.40
N VAL A 296 6.66 -0.08 -7.66
CA VAL A 296 6.14 -1.33 -8.23
C VAL A 296 5.50 -1.03 -9.58
N LEU A 297 5.80 -1.84 -10.57
CA LEU A 297 5.20 -1.74 -11.91
C LEU A 297 4.15 -2.82 -12.11
N LEU A 298 3.01 -2.41 -12.66
CA LEU A 298 1.92 -3.30 -13.03
C LEU A 298 1.67 -3.23 -14.55
N ASP A 299 1.42 -4.38 -15.14
CA ASP A 299 0.88 -4.54 -16.49
C ASP A 299 -0.55 -5.10 -16.32
N LEU A 300 -1.56 -4.23 -16.44
CA LEU A 300 -2.95 -4.57 -16.13
C LEU A 300 -3.54 -5.60 -17.10
N ASP A 301 -3.03 -5.64 -18.33
CA ASP A 301 -3.51 -6.49 -19.42
C ASP A 301 -2.77 -7.83 -19.50
N SER A 302 -1.77 -8.04 -18.63
CA SER A 302 -0.97 -9.25 -18.64
C SER A 302 -1.80 -10.50 -18.35
N LYS A 303 -1.68 -11.50 -19.22
CA LYS A 303 -2.29 -12.84 -19.04
C LYS A 303 -1.49 -13.76 -18.11
N SER A 304 -0.24 -13.37 -17.80
CA SER A 304 0.62 -14.04 -16.81
C SER A 304 0.49 -13.35 -15.43
N SER A 305 1.57 -12.96 -14.80
CA SER A 305 1.52 -12.08 -13.62
C SER A 305 1.27 -10.64 -14.06
N ARG A 306 0.36 -9.93 -13.42
CA ARG A 306 0.16 -8.49 -13.63
C ARG A 306 1.17 -7.64 -12.85
N VAL A 307 1.89 -8.21 -11.90
CA VAL A 307 3.05 -7.56 -11.28
C VAL A 307 4.23 -7.72 -12.24
N LEU A 308 4.59 -6.62 -12.91
CA LEU A 308 5.67 -6.58 -13.90
C LEU A 308 7.03 -6.63 -13.22
N GLY A 309 7.22 -5.85 -12.17
CA GLY A 309 8.49 -5.76 -11.47
C GLY A 309 8.51 -4.66 -10.42
N TYR A 310 9.71 -4.43 -9.86
CA TYR A 310 9.89 -3.45 -8.81
C TYR A 310 11.31 -2.88 -8.79
N GLY A 311 11.47 -1.74 -8.12
CA GLY A 311 12.76 -1.11 -7.86
C GLY A 311 12.68 -0.12 -6.71
N THR A 312 13.75 0.61 -6.48
CA THR A 312 13.84 1.67 -5.47
C THR A 312 14.53 2.88 -6.09
N LEU A 313 13.96 4.07 -5.81
CA LEU A 313 14.54 5.37 -6.14
C LEU A 313 15.54 5.80 -5.07
#